data_9395c7907166e3aac16f28ca9552ca53
#
_entry.id   9395c7907166e3aac16f28ca9552ca53
#
_cell.length_a   1.000
_cell.length_b   1.000
_cell.length_c   1.000
_cell.angle_alpha   90.00
_cell.angle_beta   90.00
_cell.angle_gamma   90.00
#
_symmetry.space_group_name_H-M   'P 1'
#
loop_
_entity.id
_entity.type
_entity.pdbx_description
1 polymer ?
#
loop_
_entity_poly.entity_id
_entity_poly.type
_entity_poly.pdbx_seq_one_letter_code
_entity_poly.pdbx_strand_id
1 'polypeptide(L)'
;MLIGICGGICSGKNSVLDYLVQRHNFQVLALSRSTTTPSIEKSASEAHVPSTHPHPGTTFTKIEDLLDYATKYWQENFVTTSIHDESILDVLTRRPFFVLVHVDAPISTRWARFTNKCNQASLTPPTLEQFVIRSDAHLYDTSTNLATVASRAQMKLLNSTSSLPKLWASLDALNLTDPSRIRPAWDHYFMTLASLAARRSNCMRRQVGCVLVRNKRILATGYNGTPRNIKNCAEGGCPRCNGTGATGLSGGADLSTCLCIHAEENALLEAGRERVGDGGVLYCNTCPCLTCTIKIVQVGITEVVYSQSYYMDAEAAKIFQEAGVKLRQFSPPKEGLVDLDRQWEDLVKSGRSPRRTARLGNWESWTHGVFTVEEDEKSETPKTNGVGHGQHH
;
A
#
# COMPACT_ATOMS: atom_id res chain seq x y z
N MET A 1 1.85 9.29 -15.94
CA MET A 1 0.97 8.93 -14.78
C MET A 1 0.20 10.16 -14.34
N LEU A 2 -1.08 10.01 -13.99
CA LEU A 2 -1.88 11.08 -13.39
C LEU A 2 -2.28 10.67 -11.96
N ILE A 3 -1.84 11.43 -10.96
CA ILE A 3 -2.19 11.20 -9.57
C ILE A 3 -3.24 12.23 -9.12
N GLY A 4 -4.39 11.75 -8.69
CA GLY A 4 -5.40 12.55 -8.03
C GLY A 4 -5.26 12.46 -6.51
N ILE A 5 -5.27 13.59 -5.81
CA ILE A 5 -5.16 13.64 -4.36
C ILE A 5 -6.46 14.20 -3.79
N CYS A 6 -7.17 13.42 -3.00
CA CYS A 6 -8.35 13.84 -2.24
C CYS A 6 -8.11 13.73 -0.73
N GLY A 7 -9.03 14.29 0.07
CA GLY A 7 -8.96 14.18 1.54
C GLY A 7 -9.57 15.35 2.27
N GLY A 8 -9.65 15.26 3.59
CA GLY A 8 -10.27 16.24 4.48
C GLY A 8 -9.54 17.59 4.56
N ILE A 9 -10.17 18.54 5.23
CA ILE A 9 -9.57 19.87 5.51
C ILE A 9 -8.29 19.66 6.32
N CYS A 10 -7.18 20.28 5.91
CA CYS A 10 -5.87 20.21 6.57
C CYS A 10 -5.29 18.79 6.78
N SER A 11 -5.71 17.81 5.99
CA SER A 11 -5.15 16.46 6.06
C SER A 11 -3.70 16.35 5.56
N GLY A 12 -3.20 17.33 4.77
CA GLY A 12 -1.86 17.33 4.21
C GLY A 12 -1.78 17.02 2.71
N LYS A 13 -2.90 17.15 1.99
CA LYS A 13 -2.94 16.97 0.52
C LYS A 13 -1.87 17.77 -0.21
N ASN A 14 -1.72 19.05 0.16
CA ASN A 14 -0.75 19.94 -0.48
C ASN A 14 0.69 19.52 -0.21
N SER A 15 0.99 19.01 0.99
CA SER A 15 2.32 18.51 1.31
C SER A 15 2.69 17.24 0.50
N VAL A 16 1.69 16.42 0.15
CA VAL A 16 1.89 15.28 -0.75
C VAL A 16 2.02 15.76 -2.21
N LEU A 17 1.26 16.78 -2.61
CA LEU A 17 1.40 17.41 -3.92
C LEU A 17 2.80 18.03 -4.07
N ASP A 18 3.25 18.81 -3.08
CA ASP A 18 4.58 19.45 -3.06
C ASP A 18 5.70 18.39 -3.15
N TYR A 19 5.54 17.25 -2.46
CA TYR A 19 6.45 16.11 -2.57
C TYR A 19 6.54 15.59 -4.00
N LEU A 20 5.41 15.37 -4.69
CA LEU A 20 5.39 14.87 -6.06
C LEU A 20 6.00 15.86 -7.05
N VAL A 21 5.73 17.15 -6.88
CA VAL A 21 6.29 18.19 -7.72
C VAL A 21 7.80 18.35 -7.52
N GLN A 22 8.25 18.45 -6.27
CA GLN A 22 9.66 18.77 -5.98
C GLN A 22 10.59 17.55 -6.11
N ARG A 23 10.11 16.35 -5.78
CA ARG A 23 10.93 15.12 -5.79
C ARG A 23 10.80 14.31 -7.08
N HIS A 24 9.65 14.37 -7.73
CA HIS A 24 9.32 13.52 -8.88
C HIS A 24 8.96 14.31 -10.15
N ASN A 25 9.13 15.64 -10.15
CA ASN A 25 8.87 16.51 -11.30
C ASN A 25 7.45 16.39 -11.88
N PHE A 26 6.44 16.20 -11.02
CA PHE A 26 5.05 16.20 -11.47
C PHE A 26 4.60 17.61 -11.82
N GLN A 27 3.83 17.73 -12.90
CA GLN A 27 3.18 18.97 -13.31
C GLN A 27 1.79 19.04 -12.67
N VAL A 28 1.44 20.24 -12.15
CA VAL A 28 0.14 20.44 -11.49
C VAL A 28 -0.93 20.75 -12.55
N LEU A 29 -2.02 19.97 -12.53
CA LEU A 29 -3.23 20.26 -13.30
C LEU A 29 -4.34 20.70 -12.33
N ALA A 30 -4.97 21.84 -12.60
CA ALA A 30 -6.01 22.40 -11.75
C ALA A 30 -7.30 22.67 -12.53
N LEU A 31 -8.45 22.56 -11.85
CA LEU A 31 -9.72 23.04 -12.36
C LEU A 31 -10.03 24.41 -11.75
N SER A 32 -10.42 25.36 -12.58
CA SER A 32 -10.98 26.62 -12.09
C SER A 32 -12.32 26.32 -11.41
N ARG A 33 -12.48 26.82 -10.18
CA ARG A 33 -13.79 26.77 -9.51
C ARG A 33 -14.74 27.70 -10.27
N SER A 34 -15.80 27.16 -10.83
CA SER A 34 -16.91 27.95 -11.33
C SER A 34 -17.52 28.75 -10.16
N THR A 35 -17.50 30.06 -10.26
CA THR A 35 -18.08 30.99 -9.27
C THR A 35 -19.60 31.04 -9.30
N THR A 36 -20.27 30.03 -9.84
CA THR A 36 -21.71 29.93 -9.92
C THR A 36 -22.32 29.13 -8.77
N THR A 37 -21.99 29.44 -7.53
CA THR A 37 -22.86 29.17 -6.39
C THR A 37 -23.53 30.50 -5.99
N PRO A 38 -24.89 30.53 -5.85
CA PRO A 38 -25.59 31.74 -5.41
C PRO A 38 -25.03 32.13 -4.03
N SER A 39 -24.75 33.42 -3.88
CA SER A 39 -24.34 34.07 -2.64
C SER A 39 -25.40 33.82 -1.56
N ILE A 40 -25.26 32.75 -0.80
CA ILE A 40 -25.79 32.67 0.55
C ILE A 40 -24.85 33.56 1.40
N GLU A 41 -25.43 34.50 2.09
CA GLU A 41 -24.82 35.58 2.85
C GLU A 41 -23.50 35.17 3.51
N LYS A 42 -22.43 35.92 3.17
CA LYS A 42 -21.11 35.82 3.79
C LYS A 42 -21.23 36.20 5.27
N SER A 43 -21.59 35.24 6.10
CA SER A 43 -21.36 35.39 7.53
C SER A 43 -19.84 35.32 7.78
N ALA A 44 -19.35 36.09 8.71
CA ALA A 44 -17.93 36.26 9.07
C ALA A 44 -17.23 34.98 9.55
N SER A 45 -17.84 33.79 9.40
CA SER A 45 -17.30 32.47 9.73
C SER A 45 -16.60 31.76 8.57
N GLU A 46 -16.64 32.30 7.35
CA GLU A 46 -15.96 31.73 6.18
C GLU A 46 -14.58 32.37 5.98
N ALA A 47 -13.68 32.20 6.92
CA ALA A 47 -12.27 32.45 6.67
C ALA A 47 -11.77 31.39 5.67
N HIS A 48 -11.97 31.68 4.38
CA HIS A 48 -11.30 30.97 3.31
C HIS A 48 -9.83 31.35 3.33
N VAL A 49 -8.99 30.55 4.00
CA VAL A 49 -7.55 30.71 3.91
C VAL A 49 -7.18 30.32 2.47
N PRO A 50 -6.72 31.28 1.64
CA PRO A 50 -6.34 30.97 0.26
C PRO A 50 -5.28 29.88 0.28
N SER A 51 -5.51 28.77 -0.41
CA SER A 51 -4.46 27.80 -0.66
C SER A 51 -3.56 28.41 -1.75
N THR A 52 -2.58 29.20 -1.33
CA THR A 52 -1.52 29.64 -2.23
C THR A 52 -0.67 28.44 -2.56
N HIS A 53 -0.94 27.79 -3.70
CA HIS A 53 -0.01 26.83 -4.26
C HIS A 53 1.09 27.60 -4.99
N PRO A 54 2.35 27.46 -4.56
CA PRO A 54 3.46 28.17 -5.20
C PRO A 54 3.84 27.59 -6.57
N HIS A 55 3.19 26.52 -7.00
CA HIS A 55 3.55 25.83 -8.24
C HIS A 55 2.68 26.33 -9.40
N PRO A 56 3.28 26.89 -10.47
CA PRO A 56 2.58 27.23 -11.68
C PRO A 56 2.04 25.95 -12.32
N GLY A 57 0.71 25.84 -12.41
CA GLY A 57 0.03 24.69 -13.01
C GLY A 57 -0.81 25.11 -14.21
N THR A 58 -1.10 24.15 -15.08
CA THR A 58 -2.06 24.37 -16.16
C THR A 58 -3.48 24.30 -15.59
N THR A 59 -4.27 25.36 -15.77
CA THR A 59 -5.64 25.44 -15.25
C THR A 59 -6.64 25.25 -16.37
N PHE A 60 -7.64 24.43 -16.12
CA PHE A 60 -8.73 24.10 -17.04
C PHE A 60 -10.07 24.55 -16.47
N THR A 61 -11.03 24.85 -17.34
CA THR A 61 -12.41 25.19 -16.94
C THR A 61 -13.31 23.96 -16.86
N LYS A 62 -13.00 22.91 -17.62
CA LYS A 62 -13.75 21.65 -17.67
C LYS A 62 -12.86 20.46 -17.36
N ILE A 63 -13.43 19.44 -16.74
CA ILE A 63 -12.69 18.23 -16.40
C ILE A 63 -12.32 17.42 -17.65
N GLU A 64 -13.13 17.48 -18.68
CA GLU A 64 -12.88 16.81 -19.95
C GLU A 64 -11.62 17.37 -20.63
N ASP A 65 -11.44 18.70 -20.64
CA ASP A 65 -10.26 19.37 -21.22
C ASP A 65 -8.98 18.98 -20.46
N LEU A 66 -9.06 18.89 -19.11
CA LEU A 66 -7.97 18.41 -18.28
C LEU A 66 -7.60 16.96 -18.64
N LEU A 67 -8.62 16.09 -18.75
CA LEU A 67 -8.42 14.69 -19.08
C LEU A 67 -7.84 14.50 -20.48
N ASP A 68 -8.30 15.28 -21.46
CA ASP A 68 -7.81 15.24 -22.84
C ASP A 68 -6.36 15.72 -22.91
N TYR A 69 -6.00 16.77 -22.16
CA TYR A 69 -4.62 17.21 -22.01
C TYR A 69 -3.73 16.13 -21.42
N ALA A 70 -4.12 15.55 -20.28
CA ALA A 70 -3.38 14.47 -19.64
C ALA A 70 -3.29 13.22 -20.52
N THR A 71 -4.32 12.96 -21.36
CA THR A 71 -4.32 11.84 -22.31
C THR A 71 -3.37 12.10 -23.48
N LYS A 72 -3.31 13.33 -23.98
CA LYS A 72 -2.39 13.71 -25.06
C LYS A 72 -0.92 13.55 -24.63
N TYR A 73 -0.63 13.89 -23.37
CA TYR A 73 0.72 13.83 -22.80
C TYR A 73 0.85 12.71 -21.76
N TRP A 74 0.23 11.55 -21.99
CA TRP A 74 0.14 10.44 -21.02
C TRP A 74 1.50 9.88 -20.55
N GLN A 75 2.59 10.13 -21.27
CA GLN A 75 3.95 9.76 -20.89
C GLN A 75 4.53 10.66 -19.79
N GLU A 76 3.96 11.84 -19.60
CA GLU A 76 4.37 12.76 -18.56
C GLU A 76 3.68 12.46 -17.23
N ASN A 77 4.17 13.09 -16.16
CA ASN A 77 3.66 12.89 -14.81
C ASN A 77 2.85 14.12 -14.38
N PHE A 78 1.60 13.88 -14.02
CA PHE A 78 0.65 14.92 -13.60
C PHE A 78 0.07 14.66 -12.23
N VAL A 79 -0.20 15.71 -11.49
CA VAL A 79 -0.89 15.65 -10.20
C VAL A 79 -2.01 16.68 -10.12
N THR A 80 -3.14 16.30 -9.52
CA THR A 80 -4.26 17.20 -9.27
C THR A 80 -4.85 17.02 -7.88
N THR A 81 -5.26 18.12 -7.24
CA THR A 81 -6.07 18.10 -6.02
C THR A 81 -7.51 18.58 -6.28
N SER A 82 -7.86 18.81 -7.53
CA SER A 82 -9.16 19.35 -7.94
C SER A 82 -10.26 18.28 -8.03
N ILE A 83 -10.21 17.27 -7.15
CA ILE A 83 -11.26 16.23 -7.06
C ILE A 83 -12.20 16.63 -5.94
N HIS A 84 -13.27 17.33 -6.32
CA HIS A 84 -14.22 17.91 -5.37
C HIS A 84 -15.50 17.10 -5.22
N ASP A 85 -15.79 16.23 -6.17
CA ASP A 85 -16.99 15.41 -6.20
C ASP A 85 -16.76 14.09 -6.95
N GLU A 86 -17.76 13.23 -6.91
CA GLU A 86 -17.73 11.91 -7.54
C GLU A 86 -17.78 11.99 -9.08
N SER A 87 -18.42 13.00 -9.65
CA SER A 87 -18.53 13.15 -11.10
C SER A 87 -17.17 13.44 -11.75
N ILE A 88 -16.35 14.26 -11.11
CA ILE A 88 -14.97 14.51 -11.52
C ILE A 88 -14.16 13.20 -11.46
N LEU A 89 -14.30 12.42 -10.36
CA LEU A 89 -13.60 11.15 -10.22
C LEU A 89 -14.00 10.17 -11.32
N ASP A 90 -15.28 10.08 -11.66
CA ASP A 90 -15.78 9.19 -12.71
C ASP A 90 -15.19 9.51 -14.07
N VAL A 91 -14.98 10.78 -14.38
CA VAL A 91 -14.30 11.19 -15.62
C VAL A 91 -12.83 10.77 -15.59
N LEU A 92 -12.09 11.04 -14.49
CA LEU A 92 -10.67 10.73 -14.38
C LEU A 92 -10.39 9.22 -14.41
N THR A 93 -11.24 8.41 -13.78
CA THR A 93 -11.09 6.95 -13.73
C THR A 93 -11.25 6.24 -15.07
N ARG A 94 -11.76 6.94 -16.10
CA ARG A 94 -11.80 6.39 -17.46
C ARG A 94 -10.42 6.11 -18.05
N ARG A 95 -9.36 6.67 -17.48
CA ARG A 95 -8.00 6.47 -17.97
C ARG A 95 -7.21 5.51 -17.07
N PRO A 96 -6.59 4.46 -17.65
CA PRO A 96 -5.89 3.43 -16.87
C PRO A 96 -4.61 3.96 -16.19
N PHE A 97 -4.12 5.12 -16.57
CA PHE A 97 -2.94 5.76 -15.97
C PHE A 97 -3.28 6.70 -14.80
N PHE A 98 -4.54 6.73 -14.36
CA PHE A 98 -5.00 7.50 -13.22
C PHE A 98 -4.90 6.69 -11.91
N VAL A 99 -4.40 7.32 -10.85
CA VAL A 99 -4.32 6.75 -9.49
C VAL A 99 -4.90 7.75 -8.51
N LEU A 100 -5.87 7.33 -7.70
CA LEU A 100 -6.44 8.15 -6.64
C LEU A 100 -5.76 7.86 -5.30
N VAL A 101 -5.26 8.91 -4.66
CA VAL A 101 -4.66 8.88 -3.33
C VAL A 101 -5.52 9.70 -2.36
N HIS A 102 -6.03 9.07 -1.33
CA HIS A 102 -6.72 9.74 -0.24
C HIS A 102 -5.74 10.04 0.90
N VAL A 103 -5.68 11.29 1.33
CA VAL A 103 -4.85 11.73 2.47
C VAL A 103 -5.76 12.09 3.62
N ASP A 104 -5.60 11.42 4.75
CA ASP A 104 -6.32 11.69 5.99
C ASP A 104 -5.36 11.98 7.15
N ALA A 105 -5.87 12.55 8.21
CA ALA A 105 -5.17 12.78 9.46
C ALA A 105 -6.18 12.83 10.62
N PRO A 106 -5.76 12.51 11.87
CA PRO A 106 -6.62 12.64 13.05
C PRO A 106 -7.22 14.05 13.14
N ILE A 107 -8.48 14.14 13.59
CA ILE A 107 -9.22 15.40 13.65
C ILE A 107 -8.49 16.46 14.49
N SER A 108 -7.87 16.07 15.61
CA SER A 108 -7.06 16.94 16.46
C SER A 108 -5.85 17.52 15.71
N THR A 109 -5.15 16.70 14.94
CA THR A 109 -4.01 17.10 14.11
C THR A 109 -4.46 18.07 13.01
N ARG A 110 -5.59 17.80 12.36
CA ARG A 110 -6.17 18.65 11.32
C ARG A 110 -6.58 20.01 11.88
N TRP A 111 -7.21 20.01 13.06
CA TRP A 111 -7.58 21.24 13.76
C TRP A 111 -6.36 22.06 14.15
N ALA A 112 -5.33 21.47 14.76
CA ALA A 112 -4.09 22.15 15.10
C ALA A 112 -3.43 22.80 13.86
N ARG A 113 -3.37 22.07 12.75
CA ARG A 113 -2.85 22.60 11.47
C ARG A 113 -3.70 23.76 10.94
N PHE A 114 -5.03 23.66 11.07
CA PHE A 114 -5.95 24.72 10.64
C PHE A 114 -5.78 25.98 11.50
N THR A 115 -5.69 25.83 12.83
CA THR A 115 -5.42 26.90 13.78
C THR A 115 -4.11 27.63 13.45
N ASN A 116 -3.04 26.88 13.19
CA ASN A 116 -1.76 27.45 12.80
C ASN A 116 -1.85 28.27 11.51
N LYS A 117 -2.60 27.78 10.51
CA LYS A 117 -2.84 28.54 9.26
C LYS A 117 -3.64 29.81 9.49
N CYS A 118 -4.66 29.77 10.34
CA CYS A 118 -5.42 30.97 10.71
C CYS A 118 -4.52 32.00 11.39
N ASN A 119 -3.68 31.57 12.35
CA ASN A 119 -2.74 32.43 13.04
C ASN A 119 -1.73 33.11 12.08
N GLN A 120 -1.18 32.33 11.13
CA GLN A 120 -0.28 32.84 10.08
C GLN A 120 -0.96 33.85 9.16
N ALA A 121 -2.25 33.69 8.91
CA ALA A 121 -3.05 34.62 8.11
C ALA A 121 -3.67 35.77 8.93
N SER A 122 -3.36 35.88 10.22
CA SER A 122 -3.96 36.88 11.15
C SER A 122 -5.49 36.76 11.24
N LEU A 123 -6.02 35.53 11.10
CA LEU A 123 -7.44 35.22 11.21
C LEU A 123 -7.74 34.54 12.55
N THR A 124 -8.93 34.77 13.11
CA THR A 124 -9.37 34.09 14.33
C THR A 124 -9.64 32.60 14.03
N PRO A 125 -8.95 31.66 14.70
CA PRO A 125 -9.20 30.25 14.49
C PRO A 125 -10.56 29.85 15.05
N PRO A 126 -11.26 28.88 14.41
CA PRO A 126 -12.51 28.33 14.95
C PRO A 126 -12.27 27.48 16.18
N THR A 127 -13.31 27.31 17.01
CA THR A 127 -13.28 26.30 18.07
C THR A 127 -13.17 24.88 17.49
N LEU A 128 -12.77 23.92 18.31
CA LEU A 128 -12.71 22.51 17.86
C LEU A 128 -14.08 22.03 17.38
N GLU A 129 -15.15 22.38 18.07
CA GLU A 129 -16.53 22.01 17.72
C GLU A 129 -16.91 22.58 16.34
N GLN A 130 -16.67 23.84 16.09
CA GLN A 130 -16.91 24.48 14.80
C GLN A 130 -16.09 23.83 13.67
N PHE A 131 -14.85 23.45 13.97
CA PHE A 131 -14.00 22.74 13.00
C PHE A 131 -14.51 21.32 12.70
N VAL A 132 -15.03 20.61 13.70
CA VAL A 132 -15.64 19.27 13.51
C VAL A 132 -16.86 19.38 12.60
N ILE A 133 -17.82 20.27 12.93
CA ILE A 133 -19.02 20.50 12.12
C ILE A 133 -18.65 20.84 10.66
N ARG A 134 -17.67 21.72 10.48
CA ARG A 134 -17.18 22.10 9.14
C ARG A 134 -16.50 20.94 8.41
N SER A 135 -15.75 20.11 9.16
CA SER A 135 -15.09 18.91 8.59
C SER A 135 -16.09 17.87 8.15
N ASP A 136 -17.16 17.66 8.94
CA ASP A 136 -18.23 16.73 8.61
C ASP A 136 -19.04 17.20 7.40
N ALA A 137 -19.42 18.48 7.39
CA ALA A 137 -20.07 19.08 6.22
C ALA A 137 -19.21 18.92 4.94
N HIS A 138 -17.88 19.10 5.02
CA HIS A 138 -16.98 18.91 3.89
C HIS A 138 -16.89 17.46 3.40
N LEU A 139 -16.96 16.48 4.30
CA LEU A 139 -16.78 15.06 3.95
C LEU A 139 -18.11 14.39 3.53
N TYR A 140 -19.21 14.77 4.18
CA TYR A 140 -20.50 14.07 4.08
C TYR A 140 -21.59 14.87 3.38
N ASP A 141 -21.26 16.04 2.81
CA ASP A 141 -22.20 16.78 1.97
C ASP A 141 -22.64 15.91 0.80
N THR A 142 -23.95 15.75 0.65
CA THR A 142 -24.56 14.93 -0.40
C THR A 142 -24.29 15.45 -1.81
N SER A 143 -23.99 16.75 -1.97
CA SER A 143 -23.69 17.34 -3.27
C SER A 143 -22.26 17.01 -3.75
N THR A 144 -21.31 16.86 -2.85
CA THR A 144 -19.90 16.57 -3.19
C THR A 144 -19.53 15.11 -3.00
N ASN A 145 -20.15 14.44 -2.03
CA ASN A 145 -19.97 13.03 -1.70
C ASN A 145 -18.48 12.61 -1.54
N LEU A 146 -17.69 13.48 -0.88
CA LEU A 146 -16.25 13.27 -0.74
C LEU A 146 -15.89 12.01 0.05
N ALA A 147 -16.77 11.55 0.93
CA ALA A 147 -16.60 10.27 1.64
C ALA A 147 -16.60 9.09 0.65
N THR A 148 -17.48 9.10 -0.36
CA THR A 148 -17.50 8.09 -1.43
C THR A 148 -16.25 8.19 -2.31
N VAL A 149 -15.83 9.40 -2.68
CA VAL A 149 -14.54 9.62 -3.38
C VAL A 149 -13.39 9.01 -2.61
N ALA A 150 -13.29 9.27 -1.29
CA ALA A 150 -12.27 8.71 -0.42
C ALA A 150 -12.31 7.18 -0.32
N SER A 151 -13.53 6.59 -0.36
CA SER A 151 -13.69 5.13 -0.30
C SER A 151 -13.11 4.43 -1.54
N ARG A 152 -13.17 5.08 -2.71
CA ARG A 152 -12.70 4.59 -4.01
C ARG A 152 -11.19 4.75 -4.22
N ALA A 153 -10.47 5.38 -3.26
CA ALA A 153 -9.03 5.57 -3.39
C ALA A 153 -8.27 4.24 -3.33
N GLN A 154 -7.37 4.03 -4.30
CA GLN A 154 -6.47 2.87 -4.33
C GLN A 154 -5.48 2.90 -3.16
N MET A 155 -5.11 4.10 -2.72
CA MET A 155 -4.24 4.30 -1.58
C MET A 155 -4.85 5.28 -0.59
N LYS A 156 -4.79 4.93 0.70
CA LYS A 156 -5.24 5.77 1.80
C LYS A 156 -4.06 6.04 2.73
N LEU A 157 -3.64 7.29 2.83
CA LEU A 157 -2.51 7.73 3.63
C LEU A 157 -2.99 8.35 4.93
N LEU A 158 -2.61 7.79 6.06
CA LEU A 158 -2.80 8.42 7.36
C LEU A 158 -1.56 9.27 7.68
N ASN A 159 -1.73 10.59 7.67
CA ASN A 159 -0.69 11.58 7.88
C ASN A 159 -0.88 12.26 9.25
N SER A 160 -0.44 11.61 10.31
CA SER A 160 -0.43 12.15 11.67
C SER A 160 0.83 12.97 11.99
N THR A 161 1.87 12.88 11.14
CA THR A 161 3.15 13.55 11.37
C THR A 161 3.05 15.08 11.30
N SER A 162 3.76 15.75 12.20
CA SER A 162 3.95 17.21 12.17
C SER A 162 5.18 17.63 11.34
N SER A 163 6.02 16.68 10.92
CA SER A 163 7.31 16.93 10.28
C SER A 163 7.26 16.62 8.78
N LEU A 164 7.51 17.61 7.94
CA LEU A 164 7.63 17.42 6.48
C LEU A 164 8.73 16.44 6.08
N PRO A 165 9.94 16.46 6.67
CA PRO A 165 10.97 15.49 6.35
C PRO A 165 10.54 14.04 6.66
N LYS A 166 9.85 13.81 7.78
CA LYS A 166 9.31 12.48 8.11
C LYS A 166 8.25 12.04 7.10
N LEU A 167 7.33 12.93 6.76
CA LEU A 167 6.32 12.67 5.73
C LEU A 167 6.97 12.26 4.41
N TRP A 168 7.93 13.03 3.92
CA TRP A 168 8.60 12.76 2.65
C TRP A 168 9.40 11.46 2.66
N ALA A 169 10.11 11.16 3.75
CA ALA A 169 10.81 9.89 3.89
C ALA A 169 9.86 8.69 3.88
N SER A 170 8.68 8.81 4.51
CA SER A 170 7.64 7.78 4.47
C SER A 170 7.05 7.61 3.07
N LEU A 171 6.88 8.71 2.32
CA LEU A 171 6.42 8.69 0.93
C LEU A 171 7.47 8.08 -0.02
N ASP A 172 8.77 8.37 0.20
CA ASP A 172 9.87 7.75 -0.54
C ASP A 172 9.87 6.22 -0.34
N ALA A 173 9.69 5.76 0.90
CA ALA A 173 9.62 4.33 1.21
C ALA A 173 8.37 3.64 0.64
N LEU A 174 7.25 4.38 0.54
CA LEU A 174 6.01 3.88 -0.02
C LEU A 174 6.06 3.79 -1.56
N ASN A 175 6.94 4.56 -2.19
CA ASN A 175 7.06 4.68 -3.64
C ASN A 175 5.71 4.94 -4.32
N LEU A 176 5.16 6.15 -4.12
CA LEU A 176 3.86 6.54 -4.69
C LEU A 176 3.83 6.46 -6.22
N THR A 177 4.97 6.65 -6.85
CA THR A 177 5.13 6.74 -8.30
C THR A 177 5.45 5.42 -8.97
N ASP A 178 5.38 4.30 -8.23
CA ASP A 178 5.63 2.96 -8.76
C ASP A 178 4.67 2.65 -9.93
N PRO A 179 5.18 2.38 -11.14
CA PRO A 179 4.35 2.00 -12.28
C PRO A 179 3.49 0.75 -12.04
N SER A 180 3.89 -0.10 -11.10
CA SER A 180 3.13 -1.30 -10.74
C SER A 180 1.75 -0.99 -10.15
N ARG A 181 1.51 0.24 -9.68
CA ARG A 181 0.20 0.71 -9.21
C ARG A 181 -0.81 0.90 -10.34
N ILE A 182 -0.32 1.19 -11.55
CA ILE A 182 -1.14 1.32 -12.76
C ILE A 182 -1.27 -0.05 -13.44
N ARG A 183 -0.13 -0.72 -13.60
CA ARG A 183 -0.05 -2.04 -14.23
C ARG A 183 0.74 -2.99 -13.34
N PRO A 184 0.08 -3.82 -12.56
CA PRO A 184 0.76 -4.76 -11.67
C PRO A 184 1.78 -5.61 -12.41
N ALA A 185 2.95 -5.82 -11.79
CA ALA A 185 3.91 -6.80 -12.25
C ALA A 185 3.29 -8.21 -12.19
N TRP A 186 3.84 -9.16 -12.96
CA TRP A 186 3.29 -10.52 -13.03
C TRP A 186 3.18 -11.21 -11.68
N ASP A 187 4.15 -11.02 -10.80
CA ASP A 187 4.10 -11.59 -9.45
C ASP A 187 2.94 -11.01 -8.63
N HIS A 188 2.73 -9.71 -8.70
CA HIS A 188 1.61 -9.06 -8.03
C HIS A 188 0.27 -9.54 -8.58
N TYR A 189 0.14 -9.60 -9.90
CA TYR A 189 -1.07 -10.08 -10.57
C TYR A 189 -1.42 -11.52 -10.17
N PHE A 190 -0.47 -12.47 -10.26
CA PHE A 190 -0.73 -13.87 -9.93
C PHE A 190 -0.89 -14.08 -8.41
N MET A 191 -0.18 -13.33 -7.56
CA MET A 191 -0.37 -13.41 -6.11
C MET A 191 -1.74 -12.85 -5.68
N THR A 192 -2.24 -11.81 -6.34
CA THR A 192 -3.60 -11.29 -6.13
C THR A 192 -4.64 -12.33 -6.51
N LEU A 193 -4.46 -13.02 -7.63
CA LEU A 193 -5.35 -14.12 -8.03
C LEU A 193 -5.28 -15.30 -7.06
N ALA A 194 -4.10 -15.66 -6.57
CA ALA A 194 -3.96 -16.68 -5.53
C ALA A 194 -4.70 -16.30 -4.25
N SER A 195 -4.59 -15.04 -3.84
CA SER A 195 -5.33 -14.49 -2.69
C SER A 195 -6.84 -14.47 -2.93
N LEU A 196 -7.29 -14.19 -4.15
CA LEU A 196 -8.70 -14.27 -4.53
C LEU A 196 -9.20 -15.72 -4.52
N ALA A 197 -8.42 -16.68 -5.04
CA ALA A 197 -8.74 -18.10 -4.98
C ALA A 197 -8.86 -18.57 -3.51
N ALA A 198 -7.99 -18.09 -2.61
CA ALA A 198 -8.07 -18.40 -1.19
C ALA A 198 -9.42 -18.06 -0.57
N ARG A 199 -10.08 -16.97 -1.03
CA ARG A 199 -11.39 -16.55 -0.53
C ARG A 199 -12.52 -17.54 -0.86
N ARG A 200 -12.29 -18.47 -1.78
CA ARG A 200 -13.21 -19.60 -2.08
C ARG A 200 -13.04 -20.77 -1.13
N SER A 201 -11.99 -20.79 -0.31
CA SER A 201 -11.78 -21.84 0.68
C SER A 201 -12.95 -21.94 1.65
N ASN A 202 -13.41 -23.16 1.90
CA ASN A 202 -14.38 -23.47 2.94
C ASN A 202 -13.74 -23.99 4.23
N CYS A 203 -12.40 -23.97 4.33
CA CYS A 203 -11.68 -24.41 5.52
C CYS A 203 -11.84 -23.41 6.67
N MET A 204 -12.24 -23.89 7.84
CA MET A 204 -12.47 -23.02 9.01
C MET A 204 -11.20 -22.63 9.77
N ARG A 205 -10.05 -23.21 9.44
CA ARG A 205 -8.77 -22.87 10.10
C ARG A 205 -7.94 -21.88 9.31
N ARG A 206 -7.85 -22.05 7.99
CA ARG A 206 -7.01 -21.21 7.13
C ARG A 206 -7.53 -21.19 5.69
N GLN A 207 -7.52 -20.04 5.09
CA GLN A 207 -7.81 -19.89 3.66
C GLN A 207 -6.49 -19.82 2.88
N VAL A 208 -6.24 -20.85 2.09
CA VAL A 208 -5.08 -20.94 1.20
C VAL A 208 -5.56 -20.98 -0.24
N GLY A 209 -4.89 -20.27 -1.10
CA GLY A 209 -5.16 -20.22 -2.53
C GLY A 209 -3.88 -20.28 -3.33
N CYS A 210 -3.99 -20.90 -4.49
CA CYS A 210 -2.87 -21.20 -5.36
C CYS A 210 -3.24 -20.96 -6.83
N VAL A 211 -2.29 -20.48 -7.62
CA VAL A 211 -2.40 -20.32 -9.08
C VAL A 211 -1.20 -20.97 -9.75
N LEU A 212 -1.47 -21.90 -10.64
CA LEU A 212 -0.46 -22.52 -11.47
C LEU A 212 -0.37 -21.80 -12.81
N VAL A 213 0.84 -21.40 -13.19
CA VAL A 213 1.13 -20.57 -14.35
C VAL A 213 2.21 -21.22 -15.20
N ARG A 214 2.10 -21.12 -16.53
CA ARG A 214 3.17 -21.40 -17.48
C ARG A 214 3.17 -20.36 -18.59
N ASN A 215 4.33 -19.85 -18.95
CA ASN A 215 4.47 -18.80 -19.97
C ASN A 215 3.53 -17.58 -19.73
N LYS A 216 3.38 -17.18 -18.45
CA LYS A 216 2.48 -16.09 -18.02
C LYS A 216 1.00 -16.34 -18.36
N ARG A 217 0.59 -17.62 -18.52
CA ARG A 217 -0.79 -18.05 -18.70
C ARG A 217 -1.20 -18.93 -17.54
N ILE A 218 -2.39 -18.72 -17.01
CA ILE A 218 -2.96 -19.52 -15.93
C ILE A 218 -3.38 -20.86 -16.51
N LEU A 219 -2.89 -21.95 -15.89
CA LEU A 219 -3.27 -23.34 -16.20
C LEU A 219 -4.40 -23.81 -15.30
N ALA A 220 -4.30 -23.51 -14.00
CA ALA A 220 -5.27 -23.90 -12.99
C ALA A 220 -5.22 -22.96 -11.78
N THR A 221 -6.30 -22.96 -11.02
CA THR A 221 -6.35 -22.36 -9.69
C THR A 221 -6.74 -23.43 -8.68
N GLY A 222 -6.30 -23.27 -7.43
CA GLY A 222 -6.66 -24.16 -6.35
C GLY A 222 -6.95 -23.39 -5.07
N TYR A 223 -7.80 -23.94 -4.23
CA TYR A 223 -8.04 -23.49 -2.87
C TYR A 223 -8.24 -24.69 -1.96
N ASN A 224 -7.96 -24.54 -0.68
CA ASN A 224 -8.07 -25.66 0.25
C ASN A 224 -9.52 -25.88 0.70
N GLY A 225 -9.88 -27.14 0.86
CA GLY A 225 -11.23 -27.55 1.28
C GLY A 225 -11.46 -29.05 1.17
N THR A 226 -12.58 -29.53 1.68
CA THR A 226 -12.97 -30.94 1.59
C THR A 226 -13.17 -31.37 0.13
N PRO A 227 -12.89 -32.62 -0.20
CA PRO A 227 -13.09 -33.20 -1.54
C PRO A 227 -14.56 -33.13 -2.01
N ARG A 228 -14.76 -33.34 -3.30
CA ARG A 228 -16.11 -33.47 -3.89
C ARG A 228 -16.92 -34.55 -3.18
N ASN A 229 -18.22 -34.30 -3.05
CA ASN A 229 -19.20 -35.20 -2.41
C ASN A 229 -19.01 -35.42 -0.90
N ILE A 230 -18.08 -34.71 -0.28
CA ILE A 230 -17.94 -34.62 1.17
C ILE A 230 -18.49 -33.26 1.63
N LYS A 231 -19.19 -33.28 2.79
CA LYS A 231 -19.70 -32.07 3.44
C LYS A 231 -18.59 -31.03 3.58
N ASN A 232 -18.90 -29.76 3.31
CA ASN A 232 -17.92 -28.69 3.44
C ASN A 232 -17.32 -28.57 4.83
N CYS A 233 -16.06 -28.18 4.94
CA CYS A 233 -15.40 -27.97 6.21
C CYS A 233 -16.17 -26.95 7.08
N ALA A 234 -16.66 -25.86 6.48
CA ALA A 234 -17.49 -24.85 7.14
C ALA A 234 -18.82 -25.40 7.69
N GLU A 235 -19.28 -26.54 7.19
CA GLU A 235 -20.50 -27.24 7.60
C GLU A 235 -20.21 -28.43 8.51
N GLY A 236 -19.00 -28.55 9.03
CA GLY A 236 -18.56 -29.63 9.90
C GLY A 236 -17.97 -30.85 9.20
N GLY A 237 -17.71 -30.81 7.87
CA GLY A 237 -17.24 -31.94 7.10
C GLY A 237 -15.81 -32.38 7.36
N CYS A 238 -14.99 -31.60 8.04
CA CYS A 238 -13.62 -31.97 8.42
C CYS A 238 -13.49 -32.04 9.96
N PRO A 239 -13.34 -33.23 10.57
CA PRO A 239 -13.25 -33.36 12.02
C PRO A 239 -12.08 -32.55 12.63
N ARG A 240 -10.91 -32.59 12.00
CA ARG A 240 -9.75 -31.85 12.47
C ARG A 240 -9.98 -30.32 12.52
N CYS A 241 -10.58 -29.75 11.47
CA CYS A 241 -10.79 -28.31 11.39
C CYS A 241 -11.91 -27.82 12.34
N ASN A 242 -12.85 -28.69 12.66
CA ASN A 242 -14.05 -28.36 13.47
C ASN A 242 -13.89 -28.68 14.96
N GLY A 243 -12.70 -29.03 15.43
CA GLY A 243 -12.40 -29.06 16.86
C GLY A 243 -12.88 -30.26 17.65
N THR A 244 -13.33 -31.33 17.00
CA THR A 244 -13.72 -32.57 17.69
C THR A 244 -12.51 -33.44 18.08
N GLY A 245 -11.32 -33.07 17.66
CA GLY A 245 -10.05 -33.65 18.12
C GLY A 245 -9.47 -32.81 19.24
N ALA A 246 -9.78 -33.15 20.47
CA ALA A 246 -9.42 -32.42 21.68
C ALA A 246 -7.95 -32.56 22.07
N THR A 247 -7.03 -32.10 21.27
CA THR A 247 -5.68 -31.83 21.75
C THR A 247 -5.22 -30.52 21.11
N GLY A 248 -5.07 -29.49 21.94
CA GLY A 248 -4.63 -28.14 21.57
C GLY A 248 -3.20 -28.06 21.01
N LEU A 249 -2.79 -29.04 20.22
CA LEU A 249 -1.51 -29.07 19.50
C LEU A 249 -1.63 -28.22 18.25
N SER A 250 -1.17 -26.99 18.36
CA SER A 250 -0.91 -26.09 17.27
C SER A 250 0.09 -26.72 16.29
N GLY A 251 -0.27 -26.72 14.99
CA GLY A 251 0.69 -26.92 13.91
C GLY A 251 1.04 -28.37 13.59
N GLY A 252 0.41 -28.93 12.59
CA GLY A 252 0.97 -30.05 11.82
C GLY A 252 0.89 -31.46 12.41
N ALA A 253 0.65 -31.64 13.69
CA ALA A 253 0.79 -32.92 14.37
C ALA A 253 -0.26 -33.99 14.00
N ASP A 254 -1.34 -33.62 13.31
CA ASP A 254 -2.40 -34.59 12.98
C ASP A 254 -2.93 -34.38 11.55
N LEU A 255 -2.00 -34.36 10.56
CA LEU A 255 -2.33 -34.28 9.14
C LEU A 255 -3.12 -35.50 8.66
N SER A 256 -2.98 -36.65 9.35
CA SER A 256 -3.64 -37.93 9.01
C SER A 256 -5.17 -37.86 9.08
N THR A 257 -5.72 -36.93 9.84
CA THR A 257 -7.17 -36.78 10.04
C THR A 257 -7.78 -35.55 9.32
N CYS A 258 -6.97 -34.78 8.60
CA CYS A 258 -7.48 -33.64 7.84
C CYS A 258 -8.02 -34.08 6.48
N LEU A 259 -9.32 -33.88 6.27
CA LEU A 259 -9.98 -34.16 4.99
C LEU A 259 -9.84 -33.03 3.98
N CYS A 260 -9.32 -31.87 4.37
CA CYS A 260 -9.11 -30.75 3.43
C CYS A 260 -7.91 -31.03 2.52
N ILE A 261 -8.15 -31.11 1.22
CA ILE A 261 -7.11 -31.06 0.18
C ILE A 261 -6.45 -29.68 0.26
N HIS A 262 -5.14 -29.64 0.11
CA HIS A 262 -4.42 -28.37 0.07
C HIS A 262 -4.64 -27.62 -1.25
N ALA A 263 -4.46 -26.31 -1.25
CA ALA A 263 -4.68 -25.47 -2.43
C ALA A 263 -3.76 -25.86 -3.59
N GLU A 264 -2.50 -26.14 -3.28
CA GLU A 264 -1.48 -26.56 -4.24
C GLU A 264 -1.87 -27.90 -4.88
N GLU A 265 -2.25 -28.86 -4.06
CA GLU A 265 -2.71 -30.17 -4.52
C GLU A 265 -3.96 -30.05 -5.40
N ASN A 266 -4.93 -29.21 -5.00
CA ASN A 266 -6.13 -28.97 -5.78
C ASN A 266 -5.79 -28.34 -7.15
N ALA A 267 -4.88 -27.37 -7.22
CA ALA A 267 -4.42 -26.80 -8.47
C ALA A 267 -3.71 -27.82 -9.38
N LEU A 268 -2.88 -28.70 -8.79
CA LEU A 268 -2.19 -29.75 -9.54
C LEU A 268 -3.14 -30.80 -10.10
N LEU A 269 -4.15 -31.21 -9.32
CA LEU A 269 -5.18 -32.14 -9.76
C LEU A 269 -6.02 -31.57 -10.90
N GLU A 270 -6.38 -30.26 -10.83
CA GLU A 270 -7.13 -29.57 -11.86
C GLU A 270 -6.33 -29.42 -13.17
N ALA A 271 -5.03 -29.10 -13.05
CA ALA A 271 -4.17 -28.98 -14.23
C ALA A 271 -3.88 -30.33 -14.91
N GLY A 272 -3.65 -31.36 -14.12
CA GLY A 272 -3.09 -32.64 -14.60
C GLY A 272 -1.61 -32.49 -15.01
N ARG A 273 -0.85 -33.56 -14.85
CA ARG A 273 0.60 -33.57 -15.07
C ARG A 273 1.02 -33.11 -16.47
N GLU A 274 0.30 -33.54 -17.50
CA GLU A 274 0.64 -33.24 -18.89
C GLU A 274 0.52 -31.72 -19.21
N ARG A 275 -0.45 -31.06 -18.62
CA ARG A 275 -0.63 -29.59 -18.81
C ARG A 275 0.38 -28.76 -18.05
N VAL A 276 0.89 -29.27 -16.92
CA VAL A 276 1.92 -28.55 -16.14
C VAL A 276 3.19 -28.39 -16.97
N GLY A 277 3.74 -29.50 -17.49
CA GLY A 277 4.95 -29.54 -18.30
C GLY A 277 6.14 -28.79 -17.65
N ASP A 278 7.23 -28.67 -18.40
CA ASP A 278 8.41 -27.96 -17.92
C ASP A 278 8.20 -26.45 -17.89
N GLY A 279 8.80 -25.78 -16.88
CA GLY A 279 8.74 -24.31 -16.73
C GLY A 279 7.47 -23.78 -16.06
N GLY A 280 6.70 -24.65 -15.40
CA GLY A 280 5.57 -24.25 -14.56
C GLY A 280 6.02 -23.42 -13.35
N VAL A 281 5.25 -22.39 -13.00
CA VAL A 281 5.43 -21.53 -11.82
C VAL A 281 4.19 -21.62 -10.95
N LEU A 282 4.37 -21.87 -9.66
CA LEU A 282 3.29 -21.94 -8.69
C LEU A 282 3.28 -20.70 -7.81
N TYR A 283 2.18 -19.96 -7.82
CA TYR A 283 1.93 -18.85 -6.89
C TYR A 283 0.99 -19.31 -5.79
N CYS A 284 1.40 -19.15 -4.53
CA CYS A 284 0.58 -19.52 -3.38
C CYS A 284 0.64 -18.40 -2.32
N ASN A 285 -0.51 -18.06 -1.72
CA ASN A 285 -0.52 -17.04 -0.66
C ASN A 285 0.19 -17.50 0.64
N THR A 286 0.52 -18.80 0.73
CA THR A 286 1.25 -19.42 1.85
C THR A 286 2.35 -20.32 1.30
N CYS A 287 3.50 -20.43 2.00
CA CYS A 287 4.55 -21.39 1.64
C CYS A 287 4.00 -22.82 1.64
N PRO A 288 4.25 -23.63 0.58
CA PRO A 288 3.80 -25.01 0.51
C PRO A 288 4.36 -25.86 1.67
N CYS A 289 3.54 -26.73 2.24
CA CYS A 289 4.01 -27.71 3.21
C CYS A 289 4.81 -28.82 2.55
N LEU A 290 5.51 -29.64 3.35
CA LEU A 290 6.35 -30.74 2.87
C LEU A 290 5.64 -31.70 1.90
N THR A 291 4.40 -32.10 2.21
CA THR A 291 3.64 -33.02 1.35
C THR A 291 3.26 -32.42 0.01
N CYS A 292 2.96 -31.11 -0.04
CA CYS A 292 2.74 -30.37 -1.28
C CYS A 292 4.04 -30.19 -2.05
N THR A 293 5.16 -29.89 -1.36
CA THR A 293 6.49 -29.74 -1.97
C THR A 293 6.88 -30.97 -2.77
N ILE A 294 6.72 -32.18 -2.22
CA ILE A 294 7.02 -33.43 -2.92
C ILE A 294 6.20 -33.54 -4.22
N LYS A 295 4.91 -33.22 -4.18
CA LYS A 295 4.03 -33.26 -5.36
C LYS A 295 4.39 -32.20 -6.40
N ILE A 296 4.73 -30.99 -5.95
CA ILE A 296 5.17 -29.89 -6.81
C ILE A 296 6.44 -30.26 -7.58
N VAL A 297 7.43 -30.83 -6.89
CA VAL A 297 8.67 -31.32 -7.51
C VAL A 297 8.36 -32.45 -8.52
N GLN A 298 7.52 -33.40 -8.13
CA GLN A 298 7.20 -34.58 -8.97
C GLN A 298 6.51 -34.22 -10.30
N VAL A 299 5.76 -33.10 -10.35
CA VAL A 299 5.09 -32.66 -11.60
C VAL A 299 5.96 -31.78 -12.48
N GLY A 300 7.18 -31.39 -12.06
CA GLY A 300 8.14 -30.65 -12.86
C GLY A 300 8.00 -29.11 -12.78
N ILE A 301 7.43 -28.58 -11.69
CA ILE A 301 7.40 -27.14 -11.46
C ILE A 301 8.81 -26.63 -11.18
N THR A 302 9.18 -25.51 -11.80
CA THR A 302 10.54 -24.93 -11.72
C THR A 302 10.66 -23.78 -10.76
N GLU A 303 9.56 -23.12 -10.41
CA GLU A 303 9.57 -21.98 -9.48
C GLU A 303 8.30 -21.99 -8.61
N VAL A 304 8.49 -21.71 -7.32
CA VAL A 304 7.41 -21.48 -6.36
C VAL A 304 7.55 -20.07 -5.78
N VAL A 305 6.48 -19.29 -5.88
CA VAL A 305 6.39 -17.93 -5.33
C VAL A 305 5.33 -17.91 -4.25
N TYR A 306 5.70 -17.49 -3.03
CA TYR A 306 4.76 -17.46 -1.92
C TYR A 306 4.78 -16.10 -1.21
N SER A 307 3.69 -15.75 -0.52
CA SER A 307 3.57 -14.46 0.19
C SER A 307 3.85 -14.61 1.68
N GLN A 308 3.17 -15.53 2.34
CA GLN A 308 3.26 -15.71 3.80
C GLN A 308 4.10 -16.93 4.15
N SER A 309 5.07 -16.73 5.06
CA SER A 309 5.85 -17.83 5.64
C SER A 309 5.00 -18.69 6.58
N TYR A 310 5.36 -19.97 6.69
CA TYR A 310 4.75 -20.93 7.58
C TYR A 310 5.82 -21.68 8.38
N TYR A 311 5.45 -22.28 9.52
CA TYR A 311 6.37 -22.91 10.46
C TYR A 311 7.31 -24.00 9.88
N MET A 312 6.90 -24.64 8.78
CA MET A 312 7.65 -25.74 8.14
C MET A 312 8.47 -25.32 6.91
N ASP A 313 8.72 -24.01 6.74
CA ASP A 313 9.37 -23.47 5.54
C ASP A 313 10.79 -24.02 5.31
N ALA A 314 11.54 -24.34 6.38
CA ALA A 314 12.92 -24.80 6.29
C ALA A 314 13.03 -26.19 5.62
N GLU A 315 12.16 -27.14 5.95
CA GLU A 315 12.16 -28.48 5.36
C GLU A 315 11.71 -28.44 3.89
N ALA A 316 10.65 -27.70 3.60
CA ALA A 316 10.19 -27.49 2.23
C ALA A 316 11.27 -26.82 1.38
N ALA A 317 11.96 -25.80 1.90
CA ALA A 317 13.03 -25.09 1.22
C ALA A 317 14.21 -26.01 0.87
N LYS A 318 14.59 -26.94 1.79
CA LYS A 318 15.65 -27.91 1.55
C LYS A 318 15.33 -28.81 0.36
N ILE A 319 14.10 -29.37 0.31
CA ILE A 319 13.68 -30.23 -0.80
C ILE A 319 13.61 -29.47 -2.12
N PHE A 320 13.08 -28.23 -2.13
CA PHE A 320 13.08 -27.42 -3.32
C PHE A 320 14.50 -27.13 -3.81
N GLN A 321 15.44 -26.86 -2.89
CA GLN A 321 16.84 -26.64 -3.23
C GLN A 321 17.49 -27.89 -3.83
N GLU A 322 17.29 -29.06 -3.23
CA GLU A 322 17.82 -30.34 -3.71
C GLU A 322 17.24 -30.70 -5.11
N ALA A 323 15.98 -30.36 -5.35
CA ALA A 323 15.31 -30.61 -6.63
C ALA A 323 15.58 -29.52 -7.70
N GLY A 324 16.35 -28.48 -7.38
CA GLY A 324 16.60 -27.36 -8.29
C GLY A 324 15.39 -26.46 -8.55
N VAL A 325 14.36 -26.51 -7.70
CA VAL A 325 13.17 -25.65 -7.79
C VAL A 325 13.45 -24.33 -7.08
N LYS A 326 13.26 -23.21 -7.77
CA LYS A 326 13.45 -21.88 -7.20
C LYS A 326 12.31 -21.53 -6.25
N LEU A 327 12.62 -21.38 -4.95
CA LEU A 327 11.67 -20.90 -3.94
C LEU A 327 11.89 -19.41 -3.68
N ARG A 328 10.83 -18.61 -3.80
CA ARG A 328 10.93 -17.15 -3.65
C ARG A 328 9.73 -16.59 -2.89
N GLN A 329 10.03 -15.74 -1.91
CA GLN A 329 8.99 -14.98 -1.22
C GLN A 329 8.71 -13.67 -1.98
N PHE A 330 7.44 -13.36 -2.15
CA PHE A 330 6.96 -12.12 -2.75
C PHE A 330 5.98 -11.43 -1.80
N SER A 331 6.34 -10.22 -1.38
CA SER A 331 5.44 -9.35 -0.61
C SER A 331 4.84 -8.32 -1.54
N PRO A 332 3.51 -8.34 -1.79
CA PRO A 332 2.87 -7.34 -2.63
C PRO A 332 3.03 -5.93 -2.02
N PRO A 333 3.00 -4.87 -2.86
CA PRO A 333 2.99 -3.50 -2.37
C PRO A 333 1.85 -3.29 -1.38
N LYS A 334 2.10 -2.46 -0.36
CA LYS A 334 1.07 -2.11 0.63
C LYS A 334 -0.08 -1.38 -0.07
N GLU A 335 -1.28 -1.93 0.03
CA GLU A 335 -2.54 -1.35 -0.41
C GLU A 335 -3.41 -1.00 0.80
N GLY A 336 -4.44 -0.17 0.58
CA GLY A 336 -5.35 0.24 1.63
C GLY A 336 -4.82 1.37 2.51
N LEU A 337 -5.07 1.31 3.81
CA LEU A 337 -4.64 2.35 4.75
C LEU A 337 -3.17 2.18 5.10
N VAL A 338 -2.35 3.17 4.77
CA VAL A 338 -0.94 3.25 5.12
C VAL A 338 -0.76 4.31 6.19
N ASP A 339 -0.35 3.89 7.39
CA ASP A 339 0.07 4.78 8.46
C ASP A 339 1.51 5.21 8.22
N LEU A 340 1.69 6.49 7.89
CA LEU A 340 2.98 7.06 7.52
C LEU A 340 3.93 7.20 8.72
N ASP A 341 3.42 7.40 9.94
CA ASP A 341 4.25 7.46 11.14
C ASP A 341 4.77 6.08 11.52
N ARG A 342 3.93 5.07 11.49
CA ARG A 342 4.34 3.67 11.72
C ARG A 342 5.35 3.20 10.68
N GLN A 343 5.17 3.61 9.43
CA GLN A 343 6.13 3.30 8.37
C GLN A 343 7.49 3.93 8.63
N TRP A 344 7.54 5.16 9.15
CA TRP A 344 8.77 5.81 9.58
C TRP A 344 9.47 5.04 10.71
N GLU A 345 8.73 4.64 11.74
CA GLU A 345 9.27 3.83 12.84
C GLU A 345 9.88 2.51 12.36
N ASP A 346 9.21 1.82 11.42
CA ASP A 346 9.70 0.58 10.82
C ASP A 346 11.01 0.81 10.03
N LEU A 347 11.13 1.94 9.32
CA LEU A 347 12.36 2.34 8.63
C LEU A 347 13.52 2.57 9.59
N VAL A 348 13.28 3.31 10.66
CA VAL A 348 14.28 3.59 11.70
C VAL A 348 14.75 2.29 12.38
N LYS A 349 13.81 1.42 12.75
CA LYS A 349 14.11 0.11 13.39
C LYS A 349 14.90 -0.83 12.46
N SER A 350 14.67 -0.77 11.16
CA SER A 350 15.36 -1.62 10.17
C SER A 350 16.74 -1.11 9.76
N GLY A 351 17.20 0.02 10.31
CA GLY A 351 18.49 0.65 9.96
C GLY A 351 18.57 1.15 8.51
N ARG A 352 17.47 1.14 7.78
CA ARG A 352 17.39 1.68 6.41
C ARG A 352 17.21 3.19 6.46
N SER A 353 18.33 3.91 6.58
CA SER A 353 18.32 5.36 6.35
C SER A 353 17.79 5.66 4.94
N PRO A 354 16.87 6.62 4.76
CA PRO A 354 16.46 7.05 3.44
C PRO A 354 17.71 7.48 2.65
N ARG A 355 17.90 6.91 1.47
CA ARG A 355 19.03 7.24 0.60
C ARG A 355 19.05 8.76 0.39
N ARG A 356 20.15 9.38 0.76
CA ARG A 356 20.48 10.76 0.36
C ARG A 356 20.63 10.80 -1.17
N THR A 357 19.54 10.87 -1.89
CA THR A 357 19.56 11.15 -3.32
C THR A 357 18.93 12.51 -3.56
N ALA A 358 19.78 13.37 -4.06
CA ALA A 358 19.60 14.72 -4.59
C ALA A 358 19.98 15.86 -3.64
N ARG A 359 20.89 16.69 -4.18
CA ARG A 359 21.34 17.96 -3.62
C ARG A 359 20.15 18.79 -3.13
N LEU A 360 20.13 19.04 -1.86
CA LEU A 360 19.29 20.08 -1.26
C LEU A 360 19.72 21.41 -1.90
N GLY A 361 18.91 21.92 -2.82
CA GLY A 361 18.97 23.34 -3.17
C GLY A 361 18.71 24.14 -1.90
N ASN A 362 19.47 25.22 -1.71
CA ASN A 362 19.45 26.12 -0.56
C ASN A 362 17.99 26.47 -0.16
N TRP A 363 17.48 25.82 0.88
CA TRP A 363 16.14 26.08 1.43
C TRP A 363 16.18 26.99 2.67
N GLU A 364 17.39 27.47 3.07
CA GLU A 364 17.61 28.33 4.23
C GLU A 364 16.90 29.70 4.16
N SER A 365 16.33 30.07 3.02
CA SER A 365 15.64 31.38 2.86
C SER A 365 14.17 31.41 3.34
N TRP A 366 13.60 30.31 3.88
CA TRP A 366 12.16 30.22 4.20
C TRP A 366 11.82 29.97 5.67
N THR A 367 12.81 29.96 6.57
CA THR A 367 12.57 29.76 8.00
C THR A 367 13.06 30.97 8.81
N HIS A 368 12.26 32.03 8.88
CA HIS A 368 12.26 32.87 10.06
C HIS A 368 11.35 32.24 11.13
N GLY A 369 11.93 31.32 11.89
CA GLY A 369 11.30 30.66 13.02
C GLY A 369 12.32 29.74 13.68
N VAL A 370 13.02 30.27 14.66
CA VAL A 370 14.08 29.68 15.45
C VAL A 370 13.69 28.30 15.99
N PHE A 371 14.43 27.26 15.60
CA PHE A 371 14.61 26.05 16.39
C PHE A 371 16.09 25.71 16.40
N THR A 372 16.72 25.92 17.56
CA THR A 372 18.06 25.42 17.89
C THR A 372 17.97 23.94 18.15
N VAL A 373 18.70 23.14 17.36
CA VAL A 373 18.98 21.73 17.65
C VAL A 373 20.36 21.71 18.29
N GLU A 374 20.44 21.35 19.57
CA GLU A 374 21.69 21.03 20.23
C GLU A 374 22.20 19.70 19.65
N GLU A 375 23.36 19.73 19.01
CA GLU A 375 24.12 18.56 18.60
C GLU A 375 24.97 18.10 19.78
N ASP A 376 24.65 16.93 20.34
CA ASP A 376 25.53 16.21 21.24
C ASP A 376 26.68 15.55 20.44
N GLU A 377 27.81 16.25 20.34
CA GLU A 377 29.08 15.67 19.91
C GLU A 377 29.64 14.80 21.04
N LYS A 378 29.61 13.49 20.89
CA LYS A 378 30.48 12.57 21.60
C LYS A 378 31.64 12.13 20.71
N SER A 379 32.78 12.75 20.93
CA SER A 379 34.08 12.35 20.41
C SER A 379 34.55 11.02 21.03
N GLU A 380 34.68 9.99 20.21
CA GLU A 380 35.47 8.80 20.57
C GLU A 380 36.83 8.85 19.88
N THR A 381 37.88 8.94 20.70
CA THR A 381 39.29 8.80 20.31
C THR A 381 39.66 7.35 20.09
N PRO A 382 40.52 7.01 19.11
CA PRO A 382 40.95 5.64 18.91
C PRO A 382 42.07 5.25 19.89
N LYS A 383 41.89 4.14 20.58
CA LYS A 383 42.97 3.50 21.39
C LYS A 383 43.85 2.67 20.48
N THR A 384 45.12 3.00 20.48
CA THR A 384 46.24 2.24 19.93
C THR A 384 46.46 0.99 20.75
N ASN A 385 46.50 -0.20 20.14
CA ASN A 385 46.90 -1.44 20.73
C ASN A 385 48.40 -1.72 20.46
N GLY A 386 49.16 -1.83 21.54
CA GLY A 386 50.52 -2.28 21.56
C GLY A 386 50.63 -3.79 21.40
N VAL A 387 51.70 -4.18 20.72
CA VAL A 387 52.17 -5.53 20.47
C VAL A 387 52.73 -6.14 21.76
N GLY A 388 52.39 -7.39 22.07
CA GLY A 388 52.99 -8.20 23.12
C GLY A 388 53.13 -9.66 22.68
N HIS A 389 54.34 -10.06 22.42
CA HIS A 389 54.78 -11.45 22.20
C HIS A 389 54.61 -12.30 23.48
N GLY A 390 54.33 -13.58 23.33
CA GLY A 390 54.46 -14.58 24.40
C GLY A 390 54.13 -15.99 23.92
N GLN A 391 55.18 -16.76 23.79
CA GLN A 391 55.27 -18.19 23.42
C GLN A 391 54.75 -19.16 24.51
N HIS A 392 54.56 -20.44 24.09
CA HIS A 392 54.56 -21.75 24.79
C HIS A 392 53.21 -22.27 25.36
N HIS A 393 52.74 -23.32 24.91
CA HIS A 393 52.80 -24.79 24.88
C HIS A 393 51.62 -25.38 24.15
#